data_251f3d2aa4ec73a7cac85e98964b3ab3
#
_entry.id   251f3d2aa4ec73a7cac85e98964b3ab3
#
_cell.length_a   1.000
_cell.length_b   1.000
_cell.length_c   1.000
_cell.angle_alpha   90.00
_cell.angle_beta   90.00
_cell.angle_gamma   90.00
#
_symmetry.space_group_name_H-M   'P 1'
#
loop_
_entity.id
_entity.type
_entity.pdbx_description
1 polymer ?
#
loop_
_entity_poly.entity_id
_entity_poly.type
_entity_poly.pdbx_seq_one_letter_code
_entity_poly.pdbx_strand_id
1 'polypeptide(L)'
;MIKKKIFLVSILLLTLFLSKVLASITISMKINDIIITNQDIKNEASYLKALNKELEKLDNKSILVIAKESIAREVIKKIELDKYYMLDQKNPLLDKVIKNFYLKLDMQNISEFENHLKKYNLTIFEIKKKIEIETTWNALIEKNYSNQLK
;
A
#
# COMPACT_ATOMS: atom_id res chain seq x y z
N MET A 1 46.64 -22.19 24.31
CA MET A 1 46.58 -21.05 23.36
C MET A 1 45.50 -21.20 22.29
N ILE A 2 45.28 -22.36 21.72
CA ILE A 2 44.31 -22.60 20.62
C ILE A 2 42.86 -22.29 21.01
N LYS A 3 42.40 -22.72 22.21
CA LYS A 3 41.00 -22.46 22.67
C LYS A 3 40.68 -20.99 22.83
N LYS A 4 41.62 -20.12 23.24
CA LYS A 4 41.42 -18.67 23.32
C LYS A 4 41.31 -18.03 21.94
N LYS A 5 42.05 -18.51 20.94
CA LYS A 5 41.96 -18.02 19.55
C LYS A 5 40.61 -18.39 18.90
N ILE A 6 40.12 -19.62 19.15
CA ILE A 6 38.81 -20.07 18.66
C ILE A 6 37.69 -19.25 19.27
N PHE A 7 37.75 -18.96 20.58
CA PHE A 7 36.77 -18.14 21.26
C PHE A 7 36.72 -16.68 20.73
N LEU A 8 37.89 -16.08 20.46
CA LEU A 8 37.99 -14.73 19.86
C LEU A 8 37.42 -14.70 18.42
N VAL A 9 37.70 -15.70 17.62
CA VAL A 9 37.15 -15.82 16.25
C VAL A 9 35.62 -15.99 16.28
N SER A 10 35.10 -16.76 17.23
CA SER A 10 33.67 -16.97 17.41
C SER A 10 32.95 -15.67 17.81
N ILE A 11 33.53 -14.85 18.69
CA ILE A 11 32.98 -13.53 19.06
C ILE A 11 33.02 -12.56 17.86
N LEU A 12 34.11 -12.56 17.10
CA LEU A 12 34.22 -11.72 15.89
C LEU A 12 33.20 -12.12 14.83
N LEU A 13 32.95 -13.42 14.64
CA LEU A 13 31.91 -13.90 13.72
C LEU A 13 30.51 -13.49 14.18
N LEU A 14 30.25 -13.54 15.49
CA LEU A 14 28.94 -13.17 16.06
C LEU A 14 28.60 -11.68 15.85
N THR A 15 29.61 -10.80 15.91
CA THR A 15 29.41 -9.35 15.69
C THR A 15 29.11 -9.01 14.23
N LEU A 16 29.57 -9.80 13.26
CA LEU A 16 29.28 -9.62 11.84
C LEU A 16 27.82 -9.92 11.48
N PHE A 17 27.12 -10.76 12.25
CA PHE A 17 25.70 -11.07 12.04
C PHE A 17 24.74 -10.04 12.65
N LEU A 18 25.23 -9.08 13.44
CA LEU A 18 24.40 -8.07 14.12
C LEU A 18 24.19 -6.78 13.32
N SER A 19 24.76 -6.65 12.13
CA SER A 19 24.50 -5.51 11.25
C SER A 19 23.10 -5.65 10.64
N LYS A 20 22.05 -5.33 11.41
CA LYS A 20 20.73 -5.05 10.84
C LYS A 20 20.88 -3.79 9.99
N VAL A 21 20.72 -3.94 8.69
CA VAL A 21 20.54 -2.80 7.80
C VAL A 21 19.24 -2.11 8.23
N LEU A 22 19.35 -1.06 9.04
CA LEU A 22 18.24 -0.19 9.35
C LEU A 22 17.85 0.49 8.04
N ALA A 23 16.76 0.05 7.44
CA ALA A 23 16.18 0.74 6.30
C ALA A 23 15.86 2.17 6.75
N SER A 24 16.59 3.15 6.22
CA SER A 24 16.37 4.55 6.56
C SER A 24 15.01 4.99 6.02
N ILE A 25 14.14 5.45 6.91
CA ILE A 25 12.89 6.11 6.54
C ILE A 25 13.22 7.56 6.22
N THR A 26 12.95 7.98 5.00
CA THR A 26 13.20 9.34 4.51
C THR A 26 11.92 9.96 3.99
N ILE A 27 11.79 11.28 4.15
CA ILE A 27 10.69 12.04 3.56
C ILE A 27 10.87 12.05 2.05
N SER A 28 9.86 11.60 1.31
CA SER A 28 9.85 11.59 -0.14
C SER A 28 9.10 12.79 -0.73
N MET A 29 8.01 13.20 -0.09
CA MET A 29 7.26 14.40 -0.44
C MET A 29 6.38 14.85 0.74
N LYS A 30 5.86 16.07 0.65
CA LYS A 30 4.85 16.62 1.56
C LYS A 30 3.69 17.18 0.73
N ILE A 31 2.45 16.87 1.14
CA ILE A 31 1.22 17.40 0.54
C ILE A 31 0.41 18.03 1.68
N ASN A 32 0.28 19.35 1.67
CA ASN A 32 -0.18 20.13 2.81
C ASN A 32 0.62 19.75 4.07
N ASP A 33 -0.05 19.24 5.12
CA ASP A 33 0.61 18.81 6.36
C ASP A 33 0.90 17.31 6.41
N ILE A 34 0.55 16.56 5.36
CA ILE A 34 0.77 15.11 5.27
C ILE A 34 2.15 14.84 4.68
N ILE A 35 2.97 14.15 5.45
CA ILE A 35 4.31 13.69 5.04
C ILE A 35 4.16 12.30 4.44
N ILE A 36 4.73 12.09 3.25
CA ILE A 36 4.83 10.81 2.56
C ILE A 36 6.29 10.39 2.56
N THR A 37 6.56 9.21 3.11
CA THR A 37 7.89 8.66 3.22
C THR A 37 8.22 7.70 2.07
N ASN A 38 9.48 7.32 1.94
CA ASN A 38 9.90 6.26 1.04
C ASN A 38 9.27 4.89 1.39
N GLN A 39 8.91 4.68 2.67
CA GLN A 39 8.23 3.46 3.10
C GLN A 39 6.76 3.44 2.64
N ASP A 40 6.09 4.59 2.70
CA ASP A 40 4.70 4.71 2.21
C ASP A 40 4.62 4.41 0.70
N ILE A 41 5.60 4.89 -0.07
CA ILE A 41 5.68 4.59 -1.51
C ILE A 41 5.93 3.09 -1.76
N LYS A 42 6.74 2.42 -0.95
CA LYS A 42 6.94 0.96 -1.05
C LYS A 42 5.67 0.20 -0.70
N ASN A 43 4.95 0.61 0.34
CA ASN A 43 3.68 0.01 0.73
C ASN A 43 2.64 0.19 -0.39
N GLU A 44 2.60 1.37 -1.01
CA GLU A 44 1.74 1.64 -2.16
C GLU A 44 2.11 0.75 -3.37
N ALA A 45 3.41 0.57 -3.65
CA ALA A 45 3.85 -0.34 -4.71
C ALA A 45 3.40 -1.79 -4.44
N SER A 46 3.44 -2.24 -3.18
CA SER A 46 2.89 -3.54 -2.77
C SER A 46 1.39 -3.63 -3.01
N TYR A 47 0.64 -2.59 -2.64
CA TYR A 47 -0.80 -2.49 -2.89
C TYR A 47 -1.14 -2.58 -4.38
N LEU A 48 -0.47 -1.81 -5.21
CA LEU A 48 -0.70 -1.81 -6.66
C LEU A 48 -0.41 -3.18 -7.28
N LYS A 49 0.69 -3.83 -6.90
CA LYS A 49 1.03 -5.19 -7.36
C LYS A 49 0.02 -6.23 -6.89
N ALA A 50 -0.45 -6.15 -5.64
CA ALA A 50 -1.42 -7.08 -5.09
C ALA A 50 -2.76 -7.05 -5.86
N LEU A 51 -3.15 -5.91 -6.41
CA LEU A 51 -4.40 -5.74 -7.14
C LEU A 51 -4.28 -5.83 -8.67
N ASN A 52 -3.05 -5.85 -9.20
CA ASN A 52 -2.82 -5.93 -10.64
C ASN A 52 -1.56 -6.75 -10.96
N LYS A 53 -1.77 -7.97 -11.46
CA LYS A 53 -0.70 -8.91 -11.85
C LYS A 53 0.26 -8.33 -12.90
N GLU A 54 -0.20 -7.45 -13.79
CA GLU A 54 0.67 -6.84 -14.80
C GLU A 54 1.74 -5.94 -14.19
N LEU A 55 1.44 -5.30 -13.05
CA LEU A 55 2.41 -4.45 -12.35
C LEU A 55 3.53 -5.25 -11.64
N GLU A 56 3.34 -6.56 -11.43
CA GLU A 56 4.41 -7.42 -10.92
C GLU A 56 5.58 -7.56 -11.91
N LYS A 57 5.29 -7.41 -13.21
CA LYS A 57 6.28 -7.55 -14.29
C LYS A 57 7.19 -6.31 -14.41
N LEU A 58 6.82 -5.20 -13.78
CA LEU A 58 7.59 -3.97 -13.84
C LEU A 58 8.84 -4.05 -12.97
N ASP A 59 9.90 -3.40 -13.43
CA ASP A 59 11.10 -3.19 -12.62
C ASP A 59 10.80 -2.30 -11.40
N ASN A 60 11.68 -2.39 -10.39
CA ASN A 60 11.47 -1.69 -9.12
C ASN A 60 11.43 -0.16 -9.26
N LYS A 61 12.16 0.43 -10.21
CA LYS A 61 12.16 1.87 -10.41
C LYS A 61 10.83 2.33 -11.00
N SER A 62 10.34 1.65 -12.01
CA SER A 62 9.07 1.96 -12.68
C SER A 62 7.88 1.85 -11.72
N ILE A 63 7.80 0.78 -10.94
CA ILE A 63 6.69 0.62 -9.99
C ILE A 63 6.71 1.67 -8.88
N LEU A 64 7.90 2.09 -8.40
CA LEU A 64 7.99 3.13 -7.37
C LEU A 64 7.58 4.51 -7.89
N VAL A 65 7.81 4.81 -9.17
CA VAL A 65 7.30 6.05 -9.81
C VAL A 65 5.78 6.04 -9.84
N ILE A 66 5.17 4.94 -10.32
CA ILE A 66 3.71 4.78 -10.36
C ILE A 66 3.11 4.86 -8.94
N ALA A 67 3.73 4.20 -7.96
CA ALA A 67 3.29 4.21 -6.57
C ALA A 67 3.36 5.62 -5.96
N LYS A 68 4.40 6.37 -6.26
CA LYS A 68 4.55 7.76 -5.80
C LYS A 68 3.42 8.66 -6.31
N GLU A 69 3.05 8.52 -7.57
CA GLU A 69 1.93 9.26 -8.15
C GLU A 69 0.57 8.78 -7.60
N SER A 70 0.42 7.46 -7.39
CA SER A 70 -0.81 6.87 -6.86
C SER A 70 -1.10 7.38 -5.45
N ILE A 71 -0.12 7.28 -4.53
CA ILE A 71 -0.31 7.73 -3.15
C ILE A 71 -0.51 9.25 -3.06
N ALA A 72 0.13 10.03 -3.94
CA ALA A 72 -0.09 11.48 -4.00
C ALA A 72 -1.54 11.80 -4.37
N ARG A 73 -2.10 11.12 -5.38
CA ARG A 73 -3.50 11.28 -5.77
C ARG A 73 -4.47 10.84 -4.67
N GLU A 74 -4.18 9.73 -4.00
CA GLU A 74 -5.00 9.26 -2.87
C GLU A 74 -5.04 10.28 -1.73
N VAL A 75 -3.90 10.82 -1.33
CA VAL A 75 -3.81 11.84 -0.28
C VAL A 75 -4.58 13.10 -0.66
N ILE A 76 -4.47 13.58 -1.91
CA ILE A 76 -5.22 14.76 -2.38
C ILE A 76 -6.73 14.50 -2.34
N LYS A 77 -7.18 13.32 -2.83
CA LYS A 77 -8.59 12.92 -2.76
C LYS A 77 -9.09 12.89 -1.32
N LYS A 78 -8.31 12.27 -0.43
CA LYS A 78 -8.66 12.18 0.98
C LYS A 78 -8.78 13.56 1.64
N ILE A 79 -7.84 14.46 1.42
CA ILE A 79 -7.90 15.84 1.94
C ILE A 79 -9.18 16.55 1.49
N GLU A 80 -9.57 16.36 0.22
CA GLU A 80 -10.78 16.97 -0.31
C GLU A 80 -12.05 16.33 0.27
N LEU A 81 -12.07 15.01 0.38
CA LEU A 81 -13.20 14.27 0.94
C LEU A 81 -13.43 14.58 2.41
N ASP A 82 -12.36 14.71 3.20
CA ASP A 82 -12.42 15.01 4.66
C ASP A 82 -13.15 16.34 4.96
N LYS A 83 -13.32 17.22 3.97
CA LYS A 83 -14.10 18.46 4.12
C LYS A 83 -15.62 18.22 4.15
N TYR A 84 -16.09 17.13 3.57
CA TYR A 84 -17.52 16.89 3.33
C TYR A 84 -18.02 15.56 3.88
N TYR A 85 -17.14 14.59 4.13
CA TYR A 85 -17.50 13.23 4.47
C TYR A 85 -16.67 12.73 5.66
N MET A 86 -17.33 12.00 6.55
CA MET A 86 -16.63 11.09 7.46
C MET A 86 -16.54 9.73 6.76
N LEU A 87 -15.34 9.30 6.42
CA LEU A 87 -15.10 8.00 5.81
C LEU A 87 -15.40 6.90 6.84
N ASP A 88 -16.43 6.11 6.58
CA ASP A 88 -16.87 5.00 7.43
C ASP A 88 -16.82 3.68 6.66
N GLN A 89 -15.97 2.79 7.10
CA GLN A 89 -15.74 1.48 6.47
C GLN A 89 -16.94 0.52 6.55
N LYS A 90 -18.04 0.90 7.20
CA LYS A 90 -19.26 0.10 7.26
C LYS A 90 -20.11 0.16 5.98
N ASN A 91 -19.63 0.86 4.95
CA ASN A 91 -20.36 0.96 3.70
C ASN A 91 -20.50 -0.44 3.02
N PRO A 92 -21.73 -0.96 2.86
CA PRO A 92 -21.97 -2.29 2.29
C PRO A 92 -21.54 -2.40 0.81
N LEU A 93 -21.38 -1.28 0.11
CA LEU A 93 -20.84 -1.26 -1.26
C LEU A 93 -19.38 -1.71 -1.30
N LEU A 94 -18.61 -1.50 -0.22
CA LEU A 94 -17.21 -1.91 -0.16
C LEU A 94 -17.05 -3.41 -0.31
N ASP A 95 -17.90 -4.20 0.34
CA ASP A 95 -17.83 -5.67 0.26
C ASP A 95 -18.12 -6.16 -1.18
N LYS A 96 -19.05 -5.51 -1.89
CA LYS A 96 -19.30 -5.79 -3.30
C LYS A 96 -18.10 -5.44 -4.18
N VAL A 97 -17.47 -4.30 -3.95
CA VAL A 97 -16.28 -3.88 -4.72
C VAL A 97 -15.12 -4.85 -4.45
N ILE A 98 -14.88 -5.23 -3.20
CA ILE A 98 -13.85 -6.21 -2.84
C ILE A 98 -14.11 -7.55 -3.50
N LYS A 99 -15.37 -8.01 -3.51
CA LYS A 99 -15.76 -9.23 -4.22
C LYS A 99 -15.37 -9.16 -5.71
N ASN A 100 -15.62 -8.04 -6.35
CA ASN A 100 -15.24 -7.85 -7.75
C ASN A 100 -13.71 -7.86 -7.94
N PHE A 101 -12.92 -7.34 -6.98
CA PHE A 101 -11.46 -7.38 -7.06
C PHE A 101 -10.94 -8.82 -6.98
N TYR A 102 -11.34 -9.60 -6.00
CA TYR A 102 -10.80 -10.95 -5.87
C TYR A 102 -11.26 -11.87 -7.01
N LEU A 103 -12.47 -11.69 -7.54
CA LEU A 103 -12.93 -12.42 -8.72
C LEU A 103 -12.11 -12.09 -9.97
N LYS A 104 -11.71 -10.82 -10.18
CA LYS A 104 -10.82 -10.41 -11.28
C LYS A 104 -9.40 -10.98 -11.15
N LEU A 105 -9.01 -11.36 -9.95
CA LEU A 105 -7.72 -12.02 -9.67
C LEU A 105 -7.83 -13.56 -9.73
N ASP A 106 -8.95 -14.10 -10.19
CA ASP A 106 -9.27 -15.54 -10.29
C ASP A 106 -9.38 -16.23 -8.91
N MET A 107 -9.74 -15.49 -7.86
CA MET A 107 -9.94 -16.00 -6.52
C MET A 107 -11.42 -16.25 -6.25
N GLN A 108 -11.74 -17.34 -5.51
CA GLN A 108 -13.11 -17.79 -5.33
C GLN A 108 -13.81 -17.17 -4.12
N ASN A 109 -13.03 -16.76 -3.11
CA ASN A 109 -13.55 -16.27 -1.85
C ASN A 109 -12.62 -15.28 -1.16
N ILE A 110 -13.15 -14.60 -0.13
CA ILE A 110 -12.42 -13.59 0.64
C ILE A 110 -11.17 -14.16 1.34
N SER A 111 -11.22 -15.42 1.79
CA SER A 111 -10.09 -16.02 2.50
C SER A 111 -8.88 -16.24 1.58
N GLU A 112 -9.11 -16.62 0.33
CA GLU A 112 -8.06 -16.69 -0.69
C GLU A 112 -7.47 -15.31 -0.97
N PHE A 113 -8.32 -14.27 -1.03
CA PHE A 113 -7.87 -12.91 -1.23
C PHE A 113 -7.05 -12.40 -0.03
N GLU A 114 -7.48 -12.64 1.20
CA GLU A 114 -6.70 -12.29 2.39
C GLU A 114 -5.32 -12.99 2.43
N ASN A 115 -5.28 -14.28 2.04
CA ASN A 115 -4.01 -15.00 1.93
C ASN A 115 -3.11 -14.46 0.82
N HIS A 116 -3.70 -13.99 -0.29
CA HIS A 116 -2.96 -13.30 -1.34
C HIS A 116 -2.39 -11.97 -0.82
N LEU A 117 -3.18 -11.15 -0.14
CA LEU A 117 -2.75 -9.87 0.41
C LEU A 117 -1.59 -10.02 1.41
N LYS A 118 -1.59 -11.06 2.23
CA LYS A 118 -0.49 -11.36 3.16
C LYS A 118 0.86 -11.51 2.48
N LYS A 119 0.92 -11.97 1.23
CA LYS A 119 2.18 -12.09 0.46
C LYS A 119 2.81 -10.71 0.17
N TYR A 120 1.99 -9.66 0.21
CA TYR A 120 2.40 -8.27 0.00
C TYR A 120 2.48 -7.47 1.31
N ASN A 121 2.35 -8.15 2.46
CA ASN A 121 2.24 -7.53 3.79
C ASN A 121 1.06 -6.56 3.91
N LEU A 122 -0.08 -6.90 3.28
CA LEU A 122 -1.31 -6.11 3.28
C LEU A 122 -2.43 -6.83 4.04
N THR A 123 -3.35 -6.03 4.55
CA THR A 123 -4.58 -6.50 5.21
C THR A 123 -5.81 -6.10 4.40
N ILE A 124 -6.90 -6.82 4.57
CA ILE A 124 -8.19 -6.47 3.96
C ILE A 124 -8.69 -5.10 4.44
N PHE A 125 -8.33 -4.71 5.67
CA PHE A 125 -8.67 -3.42 6.26
C PHE A 125 -8.03 -2.26 5.46
N GLU A 126 -6.75 -2.36 5.12
CA GLU A 126 -6.04 -1.36 4.31
C GLU A 126 -6.64 -1.25 2.91
N ILE A 127 -7.01 -2.39 2.31
CA ILE A 127 -7.68 -2.40 1.01
C ILE A 127 -9.04 -1.69 1.09
N LYS A 128 -9.86 -2.02 2.11
CA LYS A 128 -11.16 -1.37 2.32
C LYS A 128 -11.03 0.14 2.42
N LYS A 129 -10.08 0.61 3.22
CA LYS A 129 -9.85 2.05 3.41
C LYS A 129 -9.49 2.78 2.11
N LYS A 130 -8.64 2.19 1.28
CA LYS A 130 -8.28 2.77 -0.03
C LYS A 130 -9.44 2.76 -1.03
N ILE A 131 -10.18 1.66 -1.09
CA ILE A 131 -11.35 1.53 -1.95
C ILE A 131 -12.45 2.53 -1.52
N GLU A 132 -12.62 2.76 -0.23
CA GLU A 132 -13.59 3.74 0.28
C GLU A 132 -13.26 5.16 -0.23
N ILE A 133 -11.99 5.58 -0.17
CA ILE A 133 -11.56 6.86 -0.73
C ILE A 133 -11.92 6.95 -2.21
N GLU A 134 -11.60 5.94 -3.00
CA GLU A 134 -11.88 5.91 -4.44
C GLU A 134 -13.38 5.92 -4.76
N THR A 135 -14.17 5.11 -4.06
CA THR A 135 -15.62 5.03 -4.32
C THR A 135 -16.33 6.31 -3.88
N THR A 136 -15.94 6.90 -2.75
CA THR A 136 -16.51 8.16 -2.27
C THR A 136 -16.11 9.32 -3.18
N TRP A 137 -14.87 9.33 -3.68
CA TRP A 137 -14.40 10.31 -4.66
C TRP A 137 -15.22 10.23 -5.96
N ASN A 138 -15.42 9.03 -6.49
CA ASN A 138 -16.19 8.85 -7.72
C ASN A 138 -17.65 9.32 -7.52
N ALA A 139 -18.27 9.03 -6.38
CA ALA A 139 -19.60 9.51 -6.04
C ALA A 139 -19.66 11.03 -5.94
N LEU A 140 -18.63 11.69 -5.37
CA LEU A 140 -18.53 13.14 -5.31
C LEU A 140 -18.43 13.77 -6.71
N ILE A 141 -17.61 13.21 -7.57
CA ILE A 141 -17.44 13.67 -8.96
C ILE A 141 -18.75 13.50 -9.73
N GLU A 142 -19.38 12.33 -9.63
CA GLU A 142 -20.67 12.07 -10.30
C GLU A 142 -21.73 13.08 -9.83
N LYS A 143 -21.86 13.30 -8.53
CA LYS A 143 -22.83 14.25 -7.96
C LYS A 143 -22.62 15.68 -8.49
N ASN A 144 -21.37 16.14 -8.58
CA ASN A 144 -21.06 17.54 -8.87
C ASN A 144 -20.99 17.82 -10.38
N TYR A 145 -20.67 16.81 -11.20
CA TYR A 145 -20.34 16.99 -12.62
C TYR A 145 -21.18 16.13 -13.58
N SER A 146 -22.16 15.38 -13.07
CA SER A 146 -23.01 14.51 -13.92
C SER A 146 -23.70 15.26 -15.09
N ASN A 147 -24.02 16.54 -14.91
CA ASN A 147 -24.62 17.38 -15.94
C ASN A 147 -23.61 17.87 -17.00
N GLN A 148 -22.32 17.78 -16.73
CA GLN A 148 -21.24 18.21 -17.62
C GLN A 148 -20.59 17.03 -18.36
N LEU A 149 -20.89 15.80 -17.92
CA LEU A 149 -20.34 14.55 -18.48
C LEU A 149 -21.29 13.89 -19.49
N LYS A 150 -22.42 14.55 -19.80
CA LYS A 150 -23.36 14.17 -20.87
C LYS A 150 -23.06 14.99 -22.12
#